data_dc749ac2f4e0f59c5ca478ef564280bf
#
_entry.id   dc749ac2f4e0f59c5ca478ef564280bf
#
_cell.length_a   1.000
_cell.length_b   1.000
_cell.length_c   1.000
_cell.angle_alpha   90.00
_cell.angle_beta   90.00
_cell.angle_gamma   90.00
#
_symmetry.space_group_name_H-M   'P 1'
#
loop_
_entity.id
_entity.type
_entity.pdbx_description
1 polymer ?
#
loop_
_entity_poly.entity_id
_entity_poly.type
_entity_poly.pdbx_seq_one_letter_code
_entity_poly.pdbx_strand_id
1 'polypeptide(L)'
;MDIAAAKAALAHLELDENPTSIRAKSRDFFWYSPVLKARLDHVTADFVISPRSETEVIEVLRVCHAHGVPVTVRGAGTGNYGQAMPLAGGCVLHMKNMVAIKAIAPGRVICEPGIVIRDLDAATRAHSGQELRMCPSTAATATIGGFIAGGSGGVGSCTWGALRDLGNII
;
A
#
# COMPACT_ATOMS: atom_id res chain seq x y z
N MET A 1 4.11 -11.66 -21.12
CA MET A 1 4.73 -10.96 -19.98
C MET A 1 6.21 -10.81 -20.28
N ASP A 2 6.66 -9.58 -20.53
CA ASP A 2 8.07 -9.28 -20.83
C ASP A 2 8.68 -8.47 -19.65
N ILE A 3 9.12 -9.21 -18.64
CA ILE A 3 9.69 -8.64 -17.41
C ILE A 3 10.99 -7.88 -17.70
N ALA A 4 11.83 -8.39 -18.62
CA ALA A 4 13.13 -7.77 -18.91
C ALA A 4 12.95 -6.40 -19.56
N ALA A 5 12.09 -6.29 -20.56
CA ALA A 5 11.79 -5.01 -21.21
C ALA A 5 11.13 -4.00 -20.24
N ALA A 6 10.20 -4.44 -19.40
CA ALA A 6 9.58 -3.58 -18.41
C ALA A 6 10.61 -3.04 -17.41
N LYS A 7 11.50 -3.88 -16.88
CA LYS A 7 12.58 -3.47 -15.98
C LYS A 7 13.54 -2.49 -16.63
N ALA A 8 13.93 -2.74 -17.88
CA ALA A 8 14.83 -1.85 -18.64
C ALA A 8 14.19 -0.46 -18.83
N ALA A 9 12.88 -0.40 -19.16
CA ALA A 9 12.17 0.86 -19.34
C ALA A 9 12.01 1.64 -18.02
N LEU A 10 11.98 0.98 -16.87
CA LEU A 10 11.78 1.56 -15.54
C LEU A 10 13.08 1.68 -14.72
N ALA A 11 14.25 1.38 -15.31
CA ALA A 11 15.53 1.35 -14.60
C ALA A 11 15.99 2.69 -14.00
N HIS A 12 15.39 3.80 -14.44
CA HIS A 12 15.67 5.14 -13.91
C HIS A 12 14.89 5.45 -12.61
N LEU A 13 13.90 4.63 -12.26
CA LEU A 13 13.13 4.73 -11.02
C LEU A 13 13.82 3.97 -9.87
N GLU A 14 13.27 4.06 -8.66
CA GLU A 14 13.73 3.26 -7.53
C GLU A 14 13.28 1.80 -7.71
N LEU A 15 14.01 1.09 -8.58
CA LEU A 15 13.79 -0.31 -8.90
C LEU A 15 14.67 -1.20 -8.01
N ASP A 16 14.06 -2.17 -7.36
CA ASP A 16 14.71 -3.12 -6.46
C ASP A 16 14.58 -4.55 -7.02
N GLU A 17 15.74 -5.16 -7.25
CA GLU A 17 15.89 -6.52 -7.77
C GLU A 17 16.54 -7.45 -6.75
N ASN A 18 16.78 -7.00 -5.52
CA ASN A 18 17.37 -7.82 -4.48
C ASN A 18 16.39 -8.95 -4.07
N PRO A 19 16.76 -10.23 -4.21
CA PRO A 19 15.86 -11.35 -3.95
C PRO A 19 15.28 -11.36 -2.53
N THR A 20 16.08 -10.96 -1.52
CA THR A 20 15.63 -10.89 -0.12
C THR A 20 14.58 -9.80 0.06
N SER A 21 14.81 -8.62 -0.55
CA SER A 21 13.86 -7.52 -0.52
C SER A 21 12.58 -7.85 -1.28
N ILE A 22 12.69 -8.40 -2.49
CA ILE A 22 11.54 -8.85 -3.29
C ILE A 22 10.71 -9.85 -2.49
N ARG A 23 11.34 -10.87 -1.90
CA ARG A 23 10.63 -11.84 -1.05
C ARG A 23 9.91 -11.17 0.11
N ALA A 24 10.56 -10.25 0.82
CA ALA A 24 9.96 -9.51 1.94
C ALA A 24 8.78 -8.63 1.49
N LYS A 25 8.87 -7.98 0.32
CA LYS A 25 7.80 -7.14 -0.23
C LYS A 25 6.67 -7.94 -0.89
N SER A 26 6.90 -9.21 -1.20
CA SER A 26 5.89 -10.12 -1.75
C SER A 26 5.02 -10.78 -0.67
N ARG A 27 5.14 -10.39 0.58
CA ARG A 27 4.48 -11.04 1.72
C ARG A 27 3.74 -10.02 2.58
N ASP A 28 2.59 -10.45 3.13
CA ASP A 28 1.94 -9.85 4.29
C ASP A 28 1.98 -10.86 5.46
N PHE A 29 1.10 -10.77 6.43
CA PHE A 29 1.04 -11.73 7.55
C PHE A 29 0.14 -12.95 7.27
N PHE A 30 -0.06 -13.34 6.02
CA PHE A 30 -0.87 -14.50 5.61
C PHE A 30 -0.47 -15.81 6.30
N TRP A 31 0.76 -15.90 6.72
CA TRP A 31 1.34 -17.09 7.37
C TRP A 31 0.74 -17.41 8.75
N TYR A 32 -0.03 -16.51 9.34
CA TYR A 32 -0.84 -16.81 10.52
C TYR A 32 -1.89 -17.90 10.23
N SER A 33 -2.37 -17.99 8.99
CA SER A 33 -3.23 -19.07 8.53
C SER A 33 -2.40 -20.22 7.95
N PRO A 34 -2.44 -21.44 8.52
CA PRO A 34 -1.73 -22.59 7.95
C PRO A 34 -2.19 -22.91 6.52
N VAL A 35 -3.47 -22.68 6.21
CA VAL A 35 -4.04 -22.90 4.88
C VAL A 35 -3.46 -21.91 3.87
N LEU A 36 -3.42 -20.62 4.20
CA LEU A 36 -2.83 -19.62 3.33
C LEU A 36 -1.32 -19.81 3.21
N LYS A 37 -0.64 -20.16 4.30
CA LYS A 37 0.80 -20.44 4.27
C LYS A 37 1.12 -21.57 3.27
N ALA A 38 0.41 -22.66 3.32
CA ALA A 38 0.61 -23.79 2.40
C ALA A 38 0.40 -23.39 0.93
N ARG A 39 -0.52 -22.45 0.66
CA ARG A 39 -0.87 -22.02 -0.70
C ARG A 39 0.00 -20.87 -1.23
N LEU A 40 0.50 -19.99 -0.38
CA LEU A 40 1.08 -18.72 -0.78
C LEU A 40 2.57 -18.58 -0.46
N ASP A 41 3.17 -19.50 0.28
CA ASP A 41 4.56 -19.36 0.75
C ASP A 41 5.60 -19.29 -0.39
N HIS A 42 5.26 -19.81 -1.57
CA HIS A 42 6.09 -19.78 -2.78
C HIS A 42 5.88 -18.54 -3.67
N VAL A 43 4.83 -17.75 -3.40
CA VAL A 43 4.49 -16.60 -4.24
C VAL A 43 5.49 -15.47 -4.03
N THR A 44 6.02 -14.92 -5.15
CA THR A 44 6.97 -13.82 -5.15
C THR A 44 6.82 -12.98 -6.41
N ALA A 45 7.11 -11.68 -6.32
CA ALA A 45 7.22 -10.80 -7.47
C ALA A 45 8.52 -11.03 -8.23
N ASP A 46 8.63 -10.43 -9.41
CA ASP A 46 9.86 -10.40 -10.20
C ASP A 46 10.74 -9.18 -9.87
N PHE A 47 10.13 -8.06 -9.47
CA PHE A 47 10.80 -6.84 -9.04
C PHE A 47 9.88 -5.94 -8.21
N VAL A 48 10.49 -4.95 -7.56
CA VAL A 48 9.75 -3.95 -6.75
C VAL A 48 10.11 -2.56 -7.25
N ILE A 49 9.11 -1.67 -7.36
CA ILE A 49 9.33 -0.24 -7.61
C ILE A 49 8.69 0.56 -6.49
N SER A 50 9.43 1.58 -6.01
CA SER A 50 8.98 2.49 -4.97
C SER A 50 8.84 3.91 -5.55
N PRO A 51 7.68 4.28 -6.12
CA PRO A 51 7.49 5.57 -6.75
C PRO A 51 7.51 6.71 -5.72
N ARG A 52 7.91 7.90 -6.18
CA ARG A 52 7.99 9.13 -5.38
C ARG A 52 6.93 10.16 -5.76
N SER A 53 6.20 9.91 -6.85
CA SER A 53 5.18 10.82 -7.37
C SER A 53 4.07 10.07 -8.10
N GLU A 54 2.95 10.75 -8.29
CA GLU A 54 1.83 10.24 -9.09
C GLU A 54 2.26 10.01 -10.56
N THR A 55 3.14 10.87 -11.09
CA THR A 55 3.68 10.70 -12.45
C THR A 55 4.45 9.39 -12.59
N GLU A 56 5.29 9.05 -11.61
CA GLU A 56 5.99 7.76 -11.60
C GLU A 56 5.04 6.57 -11.47
N VAL A 57 3.98 6.69 -10.66
CA VAL A 57 2.93 5.65 -10.58
C VAL A 57 2.29 5.42 -11.93
N ILE A 58 1.89 6.50 -12.63
CA ILE A 58 1.27 6.43 -13.96
C ILE A 58 2.24 5.78 -14.97
N GLU A 59 3.51 6.15 -14.91
CA GLU A 59 4.54 5.58 -15.77
C GLU A 59 4.71 4.08 -15.55
N VAL A 60 4.84 3.64 -14.29
CA VAL A 60 4.96 2.22 -13.94
C VAL A 60 3.75 1.43 -14.45
N LEU A 61 2.54 1.93 -14.20
CA LEU A 61 1.32 1.27 -14.64
C LEU A 61 1.25 1.16 -16.18
N ARG A 62 1.63 2.23 -16.89
CA ARG A 62 1.64 2.27 -18.36
C ARG A 62 2.65 1.29 -18.94
N VAL A 63 3.89 1.28 -18.43
CA VAL A 63 4.95 0.37 -18.89
C VAL A 63 4.57 -1.08 -18.57
N CYS A 64 4.16 -1.37 -17.34
CA CYS A 64 3.75 -2.72 -16.96
C CYS A 64 2.59 -3.22 -17.83
N HIS A 65 1.59 -2.38 -18.10
CA HIS A 65 0.48 -2.72 -18.98
C HIS A 65 0.96 -3.03 -20.41
N ALA A 66 1.81 -2.19 -20.99
CA ALA A 66 2.34 -2.37 -22.35
C ALA A 66 3.12 -3.67 -22.52
N HIS A 67 3.81 -4.13 -21.46
CA HIS A 67 4.58 -5.37 -21.45
C HIS A 67 3.84 -6.58 -20.86
N GLY A 68 2.57 -6.44 -20.54
CA GLY A 68 1.73 -7.50 -19.94
C GLY A 68 2.21 -7.95 -18.56
N VAL A 69 2.84 -7.05 -17.77
CA VAL A 69 3.36 -7.32 -16.43
C VAL A 69 2.28 -7.03 -15.39
N PRO A 70 1.88 -8.00 -14.57
CA PRO A 70 0.95 -7.77 -13.46
C PRO A 70 1.54 -6.79 -12.44
N VAL A 71 0.68 -5.92 -11.86
CA VAL A 71 1.09 -4.99 -10.81
C VAL A 71 0.29 -5.26 -9.55
N THR A 72 1.00 -5.43 -8.44
CA THR A 72 0.41 -5.54 -7.10
C THR A 72 0.81 -4.34 -6.27
N VAL A 73 -0.17 -3.52 -5.87
CA VAL A 73 0.09 -2.35 -5.03
C VAL A 73 0.31 -2.80 -3.58
N ARG A 74 1.30 -2.20 -2.92
CA ARG A 74 1.64 -2.47 -1.53
C ARG A 74 1.84 -1.18 -0.73
N GLY A 75 1.16 -1.10 0.42
CA GLY A 75 1.51 -0.18 1.50
C GLY A 75 2.55 -0.81 2.45
N ALA A 76 2.27 -0.86 3.74
CA ALA A 76 3.16 -1.52 4.71
C ALA A 76 3.06 -3.06 4.70
N GLY A 77 2.01 -3.64 4.10
CA GLY A 77 1.79 -5.09 4.09
C GLY A 77 1.39 -5.66 5.44
N THR A 78 0.62 -4.91 6.21
CA THR A 78 0.11 -5.30 7.53
C THR A 78 -1.15 -6.16 7.49
N GLY A 79 -1.67 -6.46 6.29
CA GLY A 79 -2.76 -7.42 6.10
C GLY A 79 -2.35 -8.84 6.46
N ASN A 80 -3.32 -9.73 6.67
CA ASN A 80 -3.08 -11.12 7.06
C ASN A 80 -3.86 -12.16 6.24
N TYR A 81 -4.34 -11.75 5.06
CA TYR A 81 -5.12 -12.61 4.16
C TYR A 81 -4.51 -12.76 2.76
N GLY A 82 -3.27 -12.30 2.56
CA GLY A 82 -2.62 -12.33 1.25
C GLY A 82 -3.02 -11.19 0.31
N GLN A 83 -3.63 -10.10 0.82
CA GLN A 83 -4.15 -9.01 -0.02
C GLN A 83 -3.06 -8.28 -0.83
N ALA A 84 -1.85 -8.19 -0.29
CA ALA A 84 -0.73 -7.49 -0.93
C ALA A 84 0.26 -8.46 -1.61
N MET A 85 -0.16 -9.69 -1.91
CA MET A 85 0.71 -10.69 -2.53
C MET A 85 0.60 -10.67 -4.06
N PRO A 86 1.73 -10.73 -4.77
CA PRO A 86 1.78 -10.76 -6.24
C PRO A 86 1.47 -12.17 -6.76
N LEU A 87 0.20 -12.59 -6.75
CA LEU A 87 -0.24 -13.94 -7.09
C LEU A 87 0.16 -14.39 -8.50
N ALA A 88 0.38 -13.45 -9.42
CA ALA A 88 0.81 -13.71 -10.79
C ALA A 88 2.25 -13.24 -11.06
N GLY A 89 3.07 -13.06 -10.03
CA GLY A 89 4.40 -12.46 -10.17
C GLY A 89 4.35 -10.98 -10.54
N GLY A 90 5.24 -10.53 -11.41
CA GLY A 90 5.26 -9.17 -11.93
C GLY A 90 5.86 -8.14 -10.96
N CYS A 91 5.31 -6.94 -10.97
CA CYS A 91 5.79 -5.78 -10.22
C CYS A 91 5.04 -5.62 -8.89
N VAL A 92 5.76 -5.47 -7.78
CA VAL A 92 5.20 -4.87 -6.56
C VAL A 92 5.42 -3.36 -6.60
N LEU A 93 4.34 -2.60 -6.63
CA LEU A 93 4.34 -1.14 -6.55
C LEU A 93 4.24 -0.72 -5.08
N HIS A 94 5.40 -0.40 -4.48
CA HIS A 94 5.53 -0.13 -3.06
C HIS A 94 5.44 1.36 -2.75
N MET A 95 4.36 1.79 -2.13
CA MET A 95 4.00 3.19 -1.94
C MET A 95 4.77 3.92 -0.81
N LYS A 96 5.84 3.35 -0.30
CA LYS A 96 6.58 3.83 0.90
C LYS A 96 7.10 5.27 0.82
N ASN A 97 7.36 5.79 -0.40
CA ASN A 97 7.93 7.13 -0.59
C ASN A 97 6.86 8.22 -0.75
N MET A 98 5.61 7.84 -0.99
CA MET A 98 4.49 8.77 -1.17
C MET A 98 3.83 9.07 0.18
N VAL A 99 4.42 9.96 0.97
CA VAL A 99 4.07 10.22 2.38
C VAL A 99 3.64 11.66 2.67
N ALA A 100 3.52 12.51 1.64
CA ALA A 100 3.21 13.92 1.84
C ALA A 100 1.78 14.14 2.31
N ILE A 101 1.60 15.07 3.26
CA ILE A 101 0.31 15.68 3.59
C ILE A 101 0.17 16.93 2.73
N LYS A 102 -0.80 16.92 1.81
CA LYS A 102 -1.02 18.01 0.84
C LYS A 102 -1.87 19.14 1.41
N ALA A 103 -2.86 18.80 2.24
CA ALA A 103 -3.71 19.80 2.90
C ALA A 103 -4.41 19.21 4.12
N ILE A 104 -4.61 20.06 5.14
CA ILE A 104 -5.49 19.77 6.29
C ILE A 104 -6.55 20.88 6.33
N ALA A 105 -7.82 20.50 6.37
CA ALA A 105 -8.95 21.40 6.45
C ALA A 105 -9.98 20.86 7.47
N PRO A 106 -10.96 21.64 7.92
CA PRO A 106 -11.99 21.17 8.84
C PRO A 106 -12.68 19.90 8.31
N GLY A 107 -12.59 18.81 9.07
CA GLY A 107 -13.20 17.52 8.78
C GLY A 107 -12.51 16.68 7.70
N ARG A 108 -11.39 17.14 7.12
CA ARG A 108 -10.71 16.37 6.06
C ARG A 108 -9.20 16.62 6.01
N VAL A 109 -8.47 15.63 5.49
CA VAL A 109 -7.06 15.72 5.15
C VAL A 109 -6.85 15.14 3.75
N ILE A 110 -5.98 15.77 2.96
CA ILE A 110 -5.53 15.28 1.66
C ILE A 110 -4.08 14.87 1.83
N CYS A 111 -3.78 13.59 1.59
CA CYS A 111 -2.45 13.04 1.77
C CYS A 111 -2.14 11.96 0.74
N GLU A 112 -0.87 11.61 0.66
CA GLU A 112 -0.39 10.52 -0.19
C GLU A 112 -0.58 9.16 0.50
N PRO A 113 -0.73 8.06 -0.28
CA PRO A 113 -1.20 6.77 0.23
C PRO A 113 -0.19 6.03 1.11
N GLY A 114 1.09 6.38 1.03
CA GLY A 114 2.18 5.72 1.78
C GLY A 114 2.38 6.24 3.20
N ILE A 115 1.70 7.34 3.58
CA ILE A 115 1.84 7.87 4.94
C ILE A 115 1.31 6.88 5.98
N VAL A 116 2.05 6.73 7.07
CA VAL A 116 1.64 5.89 8.20
C VAL A 116 0.49 6.55 8.95
N ILE A 117 -0.53 5.77 9.30
CA ILE A 117 -1.76 6.27 9.93
C ILE A 117 -1.48 7.03 11.23
N ARG A 118 -0.59 6.51 12.08
CA ARG A 118 -0.18 7.20 13.32
C ARG A 118 0.42 8.57 13.06
N ASP A 119 1.25 8.68 12.03
CA ASP A 119 1.95 9.93 11.71
C ASP A 119 0.97 10.94 11.10
N LEU A 120 0.02 10.47 10.30
CA LEU A 120 -1.07 11.28 9.78
C LEU A 120 -1.98 11.81 10.91
N ASP A 121 -2.39 10.95 11.85
CA ASP A 121 -3.21 11.33 13.01
C ASP A 121 -2.48 12.34 13.91
N ALA A 122 -1.19 12.12 14.16
CA ALA A 122 -0.37 13.07 14.93
C ALA A 122 -0.32 14.45 14.24
N ALA A 123 -0.16 14.49 12.92
CA ALA A 123 -0.12 15.74 12.17
C ALA A 123 -1.47 16.48 12.19
N THR A 124 -2.61 15.78 12.02
CA THR A 124 -3.94 16.40 12.09
C THR A 124 -4.26 16.92 13.48
N ARG A 125 -3.89 16.19 14.52
CA ARG A 125 -4.03 16.65 15.93
C ARG A 125 -3.19 17.90 16.21
N ALA A 126 -1.95 17.91 15.78
CA ALA A 126 -1.06 19.05 15.97
C ALA A 126 -1.53 20.30 15.21
N HIS A 127 -2.09 20.13 14.01
CA HIS A 127 -2.55 21.23 13.16
C HIS A 127 -3.85 21.87 13.67
N SER A 128 -4.84 21.07 14.07
CA SER A 128 -6.20 21.55 14.31
C SER A 128 -6.99 20.79 15.39
N GLY A 129 -6.33 19.92 16.16
CA GLY A 129 -6.99 19.08 17.17
C GLY A 129 -7.90 17.98 16.59
N GLN A 130 -7.91 17.79 15.29
CA GLN A 130 -8.71 16.77 14.62
C GLN A 130 -8.01 15.40 14.70
N GLU A 131 -8.77 14.35 14.82
CA GLU A 131 -8.29 12.97 14.82
C GLU A 131 -8.92 12.16 13.69
N LEU A 132 -8.27 11.07 13.30
CA LEU A 132 -8.83 10.10 12.36
C LEU A 132 -9.97 9.32 13.06
N ARG A 133 -11.14 9.25 12.42
CA ARG A 133 -12.31 8.55 12.97
C ARG A 133 -12.09 7.05 13.15
N MET A 134 -11.26 6.47 12.30
CA MET A 134 -10.98 5.02 12.31
C MET A 134 -9.50 4.75 12.31
N CYS A 135 -9.10 3.80 13.16
CA CYS A 135 -7.72 3.46 13.35
C CYS A 135 -7.59 1.93 13.49
N PRO A 136 -6.77 1.26 12.66
CA PRO A 136 -6.51 -0.17 12.82
C PRO A 136 -5.60 -0.42 14.01
N SER A 137 -5.61 -1.65 14.55
CA SER A 137 -4.66 -2.06 15.59
C SER A 137 -3.18 -1.90 15.15
N THR A 138 -2.93 -1.90 13.85
CA THR A 138 -1.62 -1.72 13.22
C THR A 138 -1.30 -0.27 12.84
N ALA A 139 -2.01 0.73 13.38
CA ALA A 139 -1.85 2.15 13.02
C ALA A 139 -0.41 2.66 13.10
N ALA A 140 0.41 2.07 13.97
CA ALA A 140 1.83 2.43 14.11
C ALA A 140 2.67 2.07 12.87
N THR A 141 2.18 1.21 11.99
CA THR A 141 2.91 0.71 10.82
C THR A 141 2.08 0.71 9.53
N ALA A 142 0.75 0.57 9.63
CA ALA A 142 -0.13 0.57 8.47
C ALA A 142 -0.14 1.92 7.77
N THR A 143 -0.16 1.89 6.42
CA THR A 143 -0.33 3.09 5.62
C THR A 143 -1.80 3.40 5.38
N ILE A 144 -2.16 4.68 5.24
CA ILE A 144 -3.54 5.10 5.00
C ILE A 144 -4.11 4.50 3.71
N GLY A 145 -3.34 4.49 2.63
CA GLY A 145 -3.78 3.91 1.36
C GLY A 145 -4.04 2.41 1.45
N GLY A 146 -3.19 1.67 2.17
CA GLY A 146 -3.39 0.23 2.42
C GLY A 146 -4.61 -0.05 3.28
N PHE A 147 -4.86 0.77 4.30
CA PHE A 147 -6.03 0.66 5.18
C PHE A 147 -7.34 0.84 4.42
N ILE A 148 -7.39 1.88 3.57
CA ILE A 148 -8.54 2.19 2.75
C ILE A 148 -8.79 1.12 1.68
N ALA A 149 -7.75 0.78 0.91
CA ALA A 149 -7.85 -0.22 -0.16
C ALA A 149 -8.25 -1.61 0.37
N GLY A 150 -7.82 -1.94 1.58
CA GLY A 150 -8.21 -3.18 2.25
C GLY A 150 -9.64 -3.18 2.80
N GLY A 151 -10.33 -2.03 2.82
CA GLY A 151 -11.66 -1.91 3.41
C GLY A 151 -11.68 -2.28 4.90
N SER A 152 -10.55 -2.09 5.59
CA SER A 152 -10.37 -2.56 6.96
C SER A 152 -11.18 -1.73 7.94
N GLY A 153 -11.69 -2.37 8.98
CA GLY A 153 -12.27 -1.71 10.14
C GLY A 153 -11.23 -1.46 11.23
N GLY A 154 -11.66 -0.88 12.34
CA GLY A 154 -10.79 -0.64 13.48
C GLY A 154 -11.53 0.06 14.63
N VAL A 155 -10.77 0.62 15.54
CA VAL A 155 -11.31 1.49 16.59
C VAL A 155 -12.06 2.64 15.91
N GLY A 156 -13.28 2.91 16.35
CA GLY A 156 -14.17 3.88 15.72
C GLY A 156 -15.24 3.26 14.81
N SER A 157 -15.04 2.07 14.26
CA SER A 157 -16.04 1.41 13.42
C SER A 157 -17.37 1.16 14.13
N CYS A 158 -17.34 0.91 15.44
CA CYS A 158 -18.56 0.76 16.24
C CYS A 158 -19.38 2.04 16.32
N THR A 159 -18.73 3.20 16.23
CA THR A 159 -19.39 4.52 16.31
C THR A 159 -19.71 5.07 14.93
N TRP A 160 -18.81 4.91 13.98
CA TRP A 160 -18.83 5.60 12.69
C TRP A 160 -19.18 4.69 11.50
N GLY A 161 -19.28 3.35 11.73
CA GLY A 161 -19.52 2.38 10.68
C GLY A 161 -18.25 1.96 9.91
N ALA A 162 -18.42 1.36 8.75
CA ALA A 162 -17.32 0.94 7.89
C ALA A 162 -16.72 2.13 7.12
N LEU A 163 -15.48 1.97 6.62
CA LEU A 163 -14.82 3.01 5.82
C LEU A 163 -15.65 3.46 4.61
N ARG A 164 -16.41 2.54 4.01
CA ARG A 164 -17.27 2.79 2.85
C ARG A 164 -18.63 3.43 3.17
N ASP A 165 -18.98 3.59 4.45
CA ASP A 165 -20.25 4.19 4.84
C ASP A 165 -20.21 5.70 4.66
N LEU A 166 -21.37 6.29 4.35
CA LEU A 166 -21.52 7.72 4.08
C LEU A 166 -20.92 8.58 5.21
N GLY A 167 -20.05 9.52 4.82
CA GLY A 167 -19.38 10.44 5.73
C GLY A 167 -18.10 9.90 6.35
N ASN A 168 -17.66 8.68 6.00
CA ASN A 168 -16.41 8.09 6.49
C ASN A 168 -15.29 8.09 5.46
N ILE A 169 -15.57 8.39 4.20
CA ILE A 169 -14.59 8.37 3.09
C ILE A 169 -14.38 9.78 2.55
N ILE A 170 -13.35 9.95 2.26
CA ILE A 170 -12.24 10.22 1.40
C ILE A 170 -12.78 10.91 0.15
#